data_d5e97d274080b74293d734415ac63ed9
#
_entry.id   d5e97d274080b74293d734415ac63ed9
#
_cell.length_a   1.000
_cell.length_b   1.000
_cell.length_c   1.000
_cell.angle_alpha   90.00
_cell.angle_beta   90.00
_cell.angle_gamma   90.00
#
_symmetry.space_group_name_H-M   'P 1'
#
loop_
_entity.id
_entity.type
_entity.pdbx_description
1 polymer ?
#
loop_
_entity_poly.entity_id
_entity_poly.type
_entity_poly.pdbx_seq_one_letter_code
_entity_poly.pdbx_strand_id
1 'polypeptide(L)'
;LMERFGLSDAQSQAIVDMRLKALTGLEREKLENEYKELMALITELKSILADEKKLLTVIRTEILAIADKYGDDRRTQIGFDEFDISMEDLIPETNTVITMTKVGYIKRMGTDNFKSQHRGGKGIKGMETIQDDYIVEMLMTTSHHYLMFFTNMGRVYRIKAYEIPEASRTSRGTAIVNLIPLQPDEKITAMIPIKDYEKDKYLFMATKNGIVKKTSVPVSYTH
;
A
#
# COMPACT_ATOMS: atom_id res chain seq x y z
N LEU A 1 -9.44 71.50 17.66
CA LEU A 1 -8.88 70.33 18.30
C LEU A 1 -8.12 69.50 17.28
N MET A 2 -8.69 69.19 16.15
CA MET A 2 -8.06 68.33 15.10
C MET A 2 -6.74 68.92 14.62
N GLU A 3 -6.72 70.15 14.12
CA GLU A 3 -5.50 70.82 13.61
C GLU A 3 -4.43 71.11 14.67
N ARG A 4 -4.85 71.44 15.89
CA ARG A 4 -3.91 71.86 16.95
C ARG A 4 -3.26 70.66 17.68
N PHE A 5 -3.97 69.55 17.78
CA PHE A 5 -3.55 68.37 18.55
C PHE A 5 -3.39 67.09 17.71
N GLY A 6 -3.65 67.17 16.41
CA GLY A 6 -3.56 66.00 15.50
C GLY A 6 -4.56 64.89 15.80
N LEU A 7 -5.71 65.21 16.38
CA LEU A 7 -6.70 64.26 16.77
C LEU A 7 -7.62 63.90 15.59
N SER A 8 -8.13 62.68 15.57
CA SER A 8 -9.17 62.30 14.61
C SER A 8 -10.51 62.99 14.94
N ASP A 9 -11.43 63.01 13.96
CA ASP A 9 -12.75 63.58 14.15
C ASP A 9 -13.48 62.93 15.32
N ALA A 10 -13.48 61.59 15.38
CA ALA A 10 -14.10 60.85 16.50
C ALA A 10 -13.50 61.19 17.86
N GLN A 11 -12.17 61.38 17.96
CA GLN A 11 -11.50 61.80 19.19
C GLN A 11 -11.86 63.21 19.58
N SER A 12 -11.95 64.10 18.62
CA SER A 12 -12.31 65.53 18.86
C SER A 12 -13.76 65.63 19.33
N GLN A 13 -14.65 64.86 18.73
CA GLN A 13 -16.06 64.82 19.12
C GLN A 13 -16.22 64.25 20.55
N ALA A 14 -15.52 63.15 20.87
CA ALA A 14 -15.55 62.59 22.22
C ALA A 14 -15.09 63.56 23.31
N ILE A 15 -14.11 64.39 23.00
CA ILE A 15 -13.63 65.43 23.94
C ILE A 15 -14.70 66.53 24.14
N VAL A 16 -15.39 66.96 23.05
CA VAL A 16 -16.45 67.98 23.10
C VAL A 16 -17.66 67.50 23.88
N ASP A 17 -18.00 66.21 23.70
CA ASP A 17 -19.14 65.57 24.36
C ASP A 17 -18.86 65.15 25.82
N MET A 18 -17.61 65.32 26.27
CA MET A 18 -17.20 64.96 27.63
C MET A 18 -17.90 65.90 28.69
N ARG A 19 -18.59 65.24 29.62
CA ARG A 19 -19.25 65.93 30.68
C ARG A 19 -18.24 66.48 31.70
N LEU A 20 -18.49 67.66 32.31
CA LEU A 20 -17.64 68.22 33.35
C LEU A 20 -17.33 67.29 34.52
N LYS A 21 -18.24 66.37 34.82
CA LYS A 21 -18.00 65.25 35.79
C LYS A 21 -16.84 64.36 35.44
N ALA A 22 -16.60 64.14 34.17
CA ALA A 22 -15.50 63.27 33.69
C ALA A 22 -14.09 63.93 33.87
N LEU A 23 -14.04 65.24 34.18
CA LEU A 23 -12.80 65.93 34.46
C LEU A 23 -12.37 65.86 35.96
N THR A 24 -13.12 65.12 36.78
CA THR A 24 -12.78 64.88 38.18
C THR A 24 -11.60 63.92 38.28
N GLY A 25 -10.76 64.03 39.32
CA GLY A 25 -9.58 63.23 39.50
C GLY A 25 -9.84 61.73 39.51
N LEU A 26 -10.97 61.28 40.05
CA LEU A 26 -11.41 59.88 40.08
C LEU A 26 -11.74 59.32 38.67
N GLU A 27 -12.39 60.11 37.84
CA GLU A 27 -12.69 59.69 36.48
C GLU A 27 -11.45 59.70 35.59
N ARG A 28 -10.53 60.59 35.82
CA ARG A 28 -9.20 60.60 35.16
C ARG A 28 -8.41 59.35 35.49
N GLU A 29 -8.36 58.95 36.77
CA GLU A 29 -7.69 57.71 37.17
C GLU A 29 -8.29 56.46 36.54
N LYS A 30 -9.62 56.41 36.44
CA LYS A 30 -10.27 55.29 35.70
C LYS A 30 -9.87 55.26 34.22
N LEU A 31 -9.88 56.39 33.55
CA LEU A 31 -9.51 56.50 32.14
C LEU A 31 -8.04 56.13 31.94
N GLU A 32 -7.14 56.56 32.86
CA GLU A 32 -5.74 56.17 32.79
C GLU A 32 -5.51 54.67 33.02
N ASN A 33 -6.29 54.03 33.87
CA ASN A 33 -6.26 52.59 34.09
C ASN A 33 -6.79 51.84 32.90
N GLU A 34 -7.92 52.23 32.33
CA GLU A 34 -8.49 51.65 31.10
C GLU A 34 -7.49 51.75 29.93
N TYR A 35 -6.84 52.91 29.77
CA TYR A 35 -5.83 53.10 28.75
C TYR A 35 -4.63 52.13 28.94
N LYS A 36 -4.14 51.98 30.20
CA LYS A 36 -3.06 51.05 30.50
C LYS A 36 -3.44 49.59 30.19
N GLU A 37 -4.66 49.20 30.56
CA GLU A 37 -5.16 47.84 30.28
C GLU A 37 -5.26 47.59 28.78
N LEU A 38 -5.81 48.54 28.02
CA LEU A 38 -5.91 48.43 26.56
C LEU A 38 -4.54 48.39 25.88
N MET A 39 -3.59 49.22 26.34
CA MET A 39 -2.22 49.23 25.80
C MET A 39 -1.47 47.92 26.11
N ALA A 40 -1.70 47.32 27.27
CA ALA A 40 -1.15 46.05 27.63
C ALA A 40 -1.71 44.95 26.73
N LEU A 41 -3.05 44.92 26.52
CA LEU A 41 -3.71 43.98 25.64
C LEU A 41 -3.23 44.12 24.18
N ILE A 42 -3.11 45.33 23.67
CA ILE A 42 -2.60 45.60 22.32
C ILE A 42 -1.17 45.07 22.17
N THR A 43 -0.34 45.28 23.16
CA THR A 43 1.07 44.81 23.16
C THR A 43 1.14 43.29 23.15
N GLU A 44 0.31 42.63 23.95
CA GLU A 44 0.20 41.19 24.01
C GLU A 44 -0.25 40.62 22.65
N LEU A 45 -1.36 41.12 22.11
CA LEU A 45 -1.89 40.69 20.82
C LEU A 45 -0.88 40.89 19.67
N LYS A 46 -0.19 42.04 19.64
CA LYS A 46 0.90 42.25 18.67
C LYS A 46 2.04 41.27 18.85
N SER A 47 2.39 40.90 20.09
CA SER A 47 3.46 39.93 20.35
C SER A 47 3.07 38.52 19.90
N ILE A 48 1.79 38.14 19.99
CA ILE A 48 1.25 36.87 19.50
C ILE A 48 1.31 36.82 17.97
N LEU A 49 0.90 37.90 17.30
CA LEU A 49 0.92 37.99 15.84
C LEU A 49 2.34 38.04 15.25
N ALA A 50 3.30 38.57 16.00
CA ALA A 50 4.69 38.67 15.54
C ALA A 50 5.49 37.36 15.74
N ASP A 51 5.03 36.45 16.59
CA ASP A 51 5.72 35.20 16.93
C ASP A 51 4.81 34.01 16.69
N GLU A 52 5.12 33.23 15.63
CA GLU A 52 4.37 32.04 15.26
C GLU A 52 4.28 30.99 16.38
N LYS A 53 5.36 30.84 17.20
CA LYS A 53 5.34 29.92 18.33
C LYS A 53 4.35 30.33 19.41
N LYS A 54 4.23 31.63 19.67
CA LYS A 54 3.22 32.16 20.60
C LYS A 54 1.81 31.95 20.07
N LEU A 55 1.58 32.21 18.78
CA LEU A 55 0.31 31.95 18.11
C LEU A 55 -0.11 30.48 18.24
N LEU A 56 0.80 29.55 17.92
CA LEU A 56 0.54 28.12 18.05
C LEU A 56 0.29 27.70 19.52
N THR A 57 0.93 28.37 20.48
CA THR A 57 0.69 28.11 21.91
C THR A 57 -0.72 28.52 22.32
N VAL A 58 -1.21 29.67 21.85
CA VAL A 58 -2.60 30.12 22.09
C VAL A 58 -3.58 29.12 21.52
N ILE A 59 -3.40 28.74 20.24
CA ILE A 59 -4.26 27.75 19.57
C ILE A 59 -4.27 26.43 20.34
N ARG A 60 -3.10 25.94 20.75
CA ARG A 60 -2.99 24.71 21.55
C ARG A 60 -3.75 24.82 22.87
N THR A 61 -3.63 25.91 23.56
CA THR A 61 -4.32 26.13 24.87
C THR A 61 -5.84 26.12 24.68
N GLU A 62 -6.35 26.79 23.65
CA GLU A 62 -7.77 26.81 23.35
C GLU A 62 -8.30 25.43 22.96
N ILE A 63 -7.58 24.70 22.13
CA ILE A 63 -7.95 23.33 21.73
C ILE A 63 -7.98 22.38 22.93
N LEU A 64 -6.95 22.46 23.81
CA LEU A 64 -6.91 21.64 25.02
C LEU A 64 -8.06 21.95 25.98
N ALA A 65 -8.42 23.22 26.14
CA ALA A 65 -9.58 23.60 26.95
C ALA A 65 -10.90 23.04 26.42
N ILE A 66 -11.03 22.97 25.08
CA ILE A 66 -12.18 22.32 24.43
C ILE A 66 -12.14 20.81 24.63
N ALA A 67 -10.97 20.22 24.48
CA ALA A 67 -10.79 18.78 24.69
C ALA A 67 -11.11 18.37 26.13
N ASP A 68 -10.66 19.13 27.12
CA ASP A 68 -10.96 18.85 28.53
C ASP A 68 -12.46 18.99 28.86
N LYS A 69 -13.15 19.91 28.18
CA LYS A 69 -14.56 20.16 28.44
C LYS A 69 -15.49 19.16 27.73
N TYR A 70 -15.13 18.72 26.54
CA TYR A 70 -15.99 17.94 25.66
C TYR A 70 -15.40 16.59 25.25
N GLY A 71 -14.15 16.30 25.64
CA GLY A 71 -13.50 15.04 25.34
C GLY A 71 -14.18 13.87 26.04
N ASP A 72 -14.41 12.81 25.33
CA ASP A 72 -14.86 11.53 25.86
C ASP A 72 -13.78 10.46 25.60
N ASP A 73 -13.89 9.36 26.31
CA ASP A 73 -12.97 8.24 26.14
C ASP A 73 -13.11 7.64 24.73
N ARG A 74 -12.01 7.15 24.23
CA ARG A 74 -11.99 6.48 22.91
C ARG A 74 -12.91 5.28 22.91
N ARG A 75 -13.91 5.26 22.02
CA ARG A 75 -14.91 4.18 21.88
C ARG A 75 -14.39 3.01 21.05
N THR A 76 -13.35 3.24 20.23
CA THR A 76 -12.74 2.20 19.39
C THR A 76 -11.52 1.61 20.06
N GLN A 77 -11.35 0.30 19.95
CA GLN A 77 -10.14 -0.39 20.38
C GLN A 77 -9.07 -0.32 19.29
N ILE A 78 -7.80 -0.25 19.70
CA ILE A 78 -6.69 -0.44 18.77
C ILE A 78 -6.43 -1.94 18.74
N GLY A 79 -6.79 -2.58 17.64
CA GLY A 79 -6.53 -4.00 17.39
C GLY A 79 -5.60 -4.17 16.19
N PHE A 80 -5.25 -5.41 15.91
CA PHE A 80 -4.64 -5.74 14.63
C PHE A 80 -5.68 -5.59 13.52
N ASP A 81 -5.25 -5.13 12.36
CA ASP A 81 -6.12 -5.00 11.20
C ASP A 81 -6.44 -6.40 10.66
N GLU A 82 -7.65 -6.88 10.93
CA GLU A 82 -8.14 -8.15 10.38
C GLU A 82 -8.37 -8.08 8.87
N PHE A 83 -8.32 -6.88 8.27
CA PHE A 83 -8.45 -6.66 6.84
C PHE A 83 -7.12 -6.77 6.06
N ASP A 84 -6.00 -6.93 6.75
CA ASP A 84 -4.70 -7.22 6.12
C ASP A 84 -4.54 -8.73 5.77
N ILE A 85 -5.68 -9.44 5.69
CA ILE A 85 -5.74 -10.81 5.19
C ILE A 85 -5.47 -10.73 3.69
N SER A 86 -4.31 -11.22 3.27
CA SER A 86 -4.01 -11.36 1.86
C SER A 86 -4.94 -12.42 1.23
N MET A 87 -5.24 -12.30 -0.07
CA MET A 87 -5.98 -13.35 -0.78
C MET A 87 -5.30 -14.73 -0.63
N GLU A 88 -4.00 -14.73 -0.39
CA GLU A 88 -3.20 -15.93 -0.16
C GLU A 88 -3.57 -16.62 1.15
N ASP A 89 -3.86 -15.87 2.22
CA ASP A 89 -4.24 -16.42 3.54
C ASP A 89 -5.60 -17.13 3.51
N LEU A 90 -6.45 -16.79 2.55
CA LEU A 90 -7.77 -17.42 2.35
C LEU A 90 -7.68 -18.74 1.56
N ILE A 91 -6.57 -18.97 0.89
CA ILE A 91 -6.37 -20.17 0.06
C ILE A 91 -5.59 -21.19 0.86
N PRO A 92 -6.12 -22.41 1.10
CA PRO A 92 -5.38 -23.44 1.81
C PRO A 92 -4.13 -23.85 1.03
N GLU A 93 -3.02 -24.02 1.75
CA GLU A 93 -1.81 -24.56 1.14
C GLU A 93 -1.97 -26.06 0.89
N THR A 94 -2.01 -26.44 -0.37
CA THR A 94 -2.21 -27.82 -0.81
C THR A 94 -1.12 -28.25 -1.80
N ASN A 95 -0.77 -29.53 -1.75
CA ASN A 95 0.12 -30.10 -2.75
C ASN A 95 -0.61 -30.24 -4.10
N THR A 96 -0.01 -29.70 -5.14
CA THR A 96 -0.60 -29.66 -6.47
C THR A 96 0.38 -30.16 -7.52
N VAL A 97 -0.18 -30.72 -8.58
CA VAL A 97 0.56 -31.08 -9.79
C VAL A 97 0.18 -30.09 -10.89
N ILE A 98 1.18 -29.48 -11.48
CA ILE A 98 1.02 -28.57 -12.61
C ILE A 98 1.54 -29.26 -13.85
N THR A 99 0.72 -29.25 -14.91
CA THR A 99 1.06 -29.82 -16.21
C THR A 99 0.97 -28.75 -17.27
N MET A 100 1.96 -28.70 -18.16
CA MET A 100 2.02 -27.78 -19.28
C MET A 100 2.31 -28.53 -20.58
N THR A 101 1.61 -28.18 -21.65
CA THR A 101 1.82 -28.74 -22.98
C THR A 101 2.74 -27.89 -23.84
N LYS A 102 3.25 -28.45 -24.92
CA LYS A 102 4.11 -27.75 -25.88
C LYS A 102 3.44 -26.54 -26.53
N VAL A 103 2.15 -26.62 -26.80
CA VAL A 103 1.36 -25.51 -27.39
C VAL A 103 1.06 -24.43 -26.35
N GLY A 104 1.22 -24.71 -25.06
CA GLY A 104 1.05 -23.73 -23.98
C GLY A 104 -0.27 -23.84 -23.23
N TYR A 105 -0.90 -25.01 -23.20
CA TYR A 105 -1.99 -25.27 -22.25
C TYR A 105 -1.41 -25.66 -20.90
N ILE A 106 -1.95 -25.07 -19.86
CA ILE A 106 -1.53 -25.31 -18.48
C ILE A 106 -2.73 -25.57 -17.58
N LYS A 107 -2.54 -26.40 -16.58
CA LYS A 107 -3.55 -26.64 -15.52
C LYS A 107 -2.90 -27.04 -14.21
N ARG A 108 -3.67 -26.89 -13.14
CA ARG A 108 -3.36 -27.34 -11.80
C ARG A 108 -4.32 -28.46 -11.39
N MET A 109 -3.80 -29.45 -10.69
CA MET A 109 -4.58 -30.57 -10.13
C MET A 109 -4.11 -30.89 -8.73
N GLY A 110 -4.99 -31.33 -7.85
CA GLY A 110 -4.60 -31.91 -6.56
C GLY A 110 -3.84 -33.24 -6.77
N THR A 111 -2.90 -33.51 -5.87
CA THR A 111 -2.09 -34.75 -5.88
C THR A 111 -2.93 -36.02 -5.74
N ASP A 112 -4.13 -35.92 -5.15
CA ASP A 112 -5.06 -37.04 -4.98
C ASP A 112 -5.54 -37.68 -6.29
N ASN A 113 -5.39 -36.93 -7.40
CA ASN A 113 -5.69 -37.43 -8.73
C ASN A 113 -4.65 -38.45 -9.26
N PHE A 114 -3.50 -38.55 -8.61
CA PHE A 114 -2.38 -39.40 -8.99
C PHE A 114 -2.18 -40.50 -7.95
N LYS A 115 -2.89 -41.60 -8.12
CA LYS A 115 -2.77 -42.78 -7.23
C LYS A 115 -1.65 -43.70 -7.71
N SER A 116 -0.87 -44.21 -6.76
CA SER A 116 0.11 -45.27 -7.06
C SER A 116 -0.57 -46.50 -7.64
N GLN A 117 -0.01 -47.07 -8.69
CA GLN A 117 -0.52 -48.25 -9.34
C GLN A 117 0.42 -49.45 -9.11
N HIS A 118 -0.17 -50.60 -8.90
CA HIS A 118 0.58 -51.87 -8.79
C HIS A 118 0.96 -52.40 -10.18
N ARG A 119 1.74 -53.52 -10.21
CA ARG A 119 2.12 -54.20 -11.44
C ARG A 119 0.89 -54.52 -12.30
N GLY A 120 0.96 -54.18 -13.59
CA GLY A 120 -0.17 -54.33 -14.54
C GLY A 120 -1.12 -53.11 -14.62
N GLY A 121 -0.84 -52.04 -13.91
CA GLY A 121 -1.60 -50.78 -14.07
C GLY A 121 -1.41 -50.17 -15.46
N LYS A 122 -2.50 -49.60 -16.04
CA LYS A 122 -2.48 -49.05 -17.40
C LYS A 122 -1.91 -47.60 -17.46
N GLY A 123 -1.36 -47.08 -16.37
CA GLY A 123 -0.98 -45.65 -16.26
C GLY A 123 -2.19 -44.73 -16.08
N ILE A 124 -1.90 -43.46 -15.86
CA ILE A 124 -2.94 -42.43 -15.67
C ILE A 124 -2.69 -41.32 -16.69
N LYS A 125 -3.70 -41.03 -17.51
CA LYS A 125 -3.68 -39.87 -18.43
C LYS A 125 -3.75 -38.59 -17.60
N GLY A 126 -2.71 -37.78 -17.62
CA GLY A 126 -2.62 -36.56 -16.82
C GLY A 126 -3.32 -35.34 -17.44
N MET A 127 -3.51 -35.33 -18.75
CA MET A 127 -4.06 -34.20 -19.48
C MET A 127 -4.65 -34.63 -20.83
N GLU A 128 -5.73 -34.02 -21.28
CA GLU A 128 -6.19 -34.11 -22.66
C GLU A 128 -5.37 -33.13 -23.51
N THR A 129 -4.93 -33.58 -24.67
CA THR A 129 -4.13 -32.77 -25.61
C THR A 129 -4.85 -32.67 -26.95
N ILE A 130 -4.60 -31.64 -27.71
CA ILE A 130 -5.02 -31.54 -29.12
C ILE A 130 -4.10 -32.38 -29.99
N GLN A 131 -4.47 -32.54 -31.26
CA GLN A 131 -3.65 -33.24 -32.23
C GLN A 131 -2.25 -32.58 -32.30
N ASP A 132 -1.19 -33.39 -32.30
CA ASP A 132 0.20 -32.98 -32.35
C ASP A 132 0.71 -32.17 -31.10
N ASP A 133 -0.04 -32.15 -29.99
CA ASP A 133 0.37 -31.57 -28.73
C ASP A 133 0.74 -32.66 -27.70
N TYR A 134 1.67 -32.35 -26.81
CA TYR A 134 2.11 -33.28 -25.75
C TYR A 134 2.56 -32.49 -24.50
N ILE A 135 2.54 -33.18 -23.37
CA ILE A 135 3.01 -32.60 -22.10
C ILE A 135 4.53 -32.44 -22.16
N VAL A 136 5.03 -31.23 -22.00
CA VAL A 136 6.46 -30.92 -21.92
C VAL A 136 6.94 -30.75 -20.49
N GLU A 137 6.08 -30.28 -19.58
CA GLU A 137 6.41 -30.07 -18.19
C GLU A 137 5.32 -30.65 -17.29
N MET A 138 5.75 -31.38 -16.28
CA MET A 138 4.91 -31.84 -15.19
C MET A 138 5.71 -31.72 -13.89
N LEU A 139 5.27 -30.86 -13.01
CA LEU A 139 5.94 -30.62 -11.75
C LEU A 139 4.97 -30.69 -10.57
N MET A 140 5.51 -31.08 -9.43
CA MET A 140 4.80 -31.12 -8.15
C MET A 140 5.24 -29.93 -7.32
N THR A 141 4.29 -29.19 -6.78
CA THR A 141 4.54 -27.99 -5.99
C THR A 141 3.41 -27.77 -4.99
N THR A 142 3.50 -26.73 -4.15
CA THR A 142 2.35 -26.30 -3.33
C THR A 142 1.61 -25.17 -4.00
N SER A 143 0.35 -24.95 -3.60
CA SER A 143 -0.50 -23.87 -4.12
C SER A 143 0.13 -22.48 -3.93
N HIS A 144 0.91 -22.28 -2.87
CA HIS A 144 1.52 -20.99 -2.51
C HIS A 144 2.89 -20.72 -3.15
N HIS A 145 3.52 -21.73 -3.78
CA HIS A 145 4.80 -21.51 -4.45
C HIS A 145 4.65 -20.60 -5.66
N TYR A 146 5.69 -19.83 -5.93
CA TYR A 146 5.82 -19.10 -7.18
C TYR A 146 6.24 -20.02 -8.32
N LEU A 147 5.71 -19.76 -9.50
CA LEU A 147 6.14 -20.36 -10.75
C LEU A 147 6.80 -19.29 -11.61
N MET A 148 8.02 -19.52 -11.99
CA MET A 148 8.75 -18.66 -12.91
C MET A 148 8.74 -19.29 -14.30
N PHE A 149 8.25 -18.55 -15.29
CA PHE A 149 8.19 -18.93 -16.68
C PHE A 149 9.26 -18.19 -17.46
N PHE A 150 10.18 -18.91 -18.02
CA PHE A 150 11.24 -18.37 -18.87
C PHE A 150 10.85 -18.49 -20.32
N THR A 151 11.13 -17.45 -21.11
CA THR A 151 10.75 -17.42 -22.52
C THR A 151 11.94 -17.41 -23.46
N ASN A 152 11.68 -17.74 -24.74
CA ASN A 152 12.68 -17.69 -25.80
C ASN A 152 13.19 -16.26 -26.09
N MET A 153 12.46 -15.22 -25.64
CA MET A 153 12.87 -13.82 -25.77
C MET A 153 13.67 -13.31 -24.57
N GLY A 154 14.01 -14.20 -23.62
CA GLY A 154 14.79 -13.85 -22.42
C GLY A 154 13.98 -13.13 -21.34
N ARG A 155 12.66 -13.17 -21.41
CA ARG A 155 11.76 -12.62 -20.37
C ARG A 155 11.43 -13.68 -19.34
N VAL A 156 11.09 -13.20 -18.15
CA VAL A 156 10.66 -14.05 -17.03
C VAL A 156 9.31 -13.51 -16.52
N TYR A 157 8.33 -14.38 -16.43
CA TYR A 157 7.04 -14.09 -15.82
C TYR A 157 6.89 -14.88 -14.53
N ARG A 158 6.18 -14.35 -13.58
CA ARG A 158 5.98 -14.96 -12.26
C ARG A 158 4.50 -14.90 -11.90
N ILE A 159 3.95 -16.04 -11.52
CA ILE A 159 2.61 -16.15 -10.93
C ILE A 159 2.65 -17.12 -9.75
N LYS A 160 1.66 -17.04 -8.86
CA LYS A 160 1.46 -18.05 -7.81
C LYS A 160 0.80 -19.30 -8.40
N ALA A 161 1.13 -20.46 -7.85
CA ALA A 161 0.56 -21.72 -8.36
C ALA A 161 -0.97 -21.76 -8.22
N TYR A 162 -1.55 -21.13 -7.20
CA TYR A 162 -3.02 -21.05 -7.04
C TYR A 162 -3.71 -20.20 -8.11
N GLU A 163 -3.00 -19.28 -8.78
CA GLU A 163 -3.55 -18.47 -9.88
C GLU A 163 -3.81 -19.31 -11.14
N ILE A 164 -3.17 -20.48 -11.25
CA ILE A 164 -3.46 -21.41 -12.33
C ILE A 164 -4.79 -22.09 -12.04
N PRO A 165 -5.77 -22.03 -12.96
CA PRO A 165 -7.07 -22.63 -12.76
C PRO A 165 -6.98 -24.14 -12.50
N GLU A 166 -7.73 -24.60 -11.51
CA GLU A 166 -7.87 -26.01 -11.22
C GLU A 166 -8.72 -26.67 -12.29
N ALA A 167 -8.29 -27.83 -12.73
CA ALA A 167 -8.99 -28.54 -13.78
C ALA A 167 -8.93 -30.05 -13.58
N SER A 168 -9.94 -30.75 -14.07
CA SER A 168 -10.02 -32.21 -13.99
C SER A 168 -8.89 -32.89 -14.77
N ARG A 169 -8.60 -34.13 -14.42
CA ARG A 169 -7.59 -34.94 -15.08
C ARG A 169 -7.76 -35.04 -16.60
N THR A 170 -8.98 -35.15 -17.08
CA THR A 170 -9.33 -35.29 -18.50
C THR A 170 -9.47 -33.96 -19.23
N SER A 171 -9.35 -32.83 -18.54
CA SER A 171 -9.43 -31.48 -19.11
C SER A 171 -8.13 -31.10 -19.81
N ARG A 172 -8.24 -30.21 -20.81
CA ARG A 172 -7.11 -29.60 -21.52
C ARG A 172 -6.42 -28.50 -20.71
N GLY A 173 -7.11 -27.89 -19.73
CA GLY A 173 -6.62 -26.73 -19.02
C GLY A 173 -6.84 -25.41 -19.78
N THR A 174 -6.12 -24.38 -19.34
CA THR A 174 -6.23 -23.00 -19.85
C THR A 174 -4.98 -22.66 -20.68
N ALA A 175 -5.14 -21.87 -21.74
CA ALA A 175 -4.01 -21.38 -22.49
C ALA A 175 -3.20 -20.36 -21.64
N ILE A 176 -1.90 -20.53 -21.58
CA ILE A 176 -1.02 -19.72 -20.73
C ILE A 176 -1.04 -18.23 -21.08
N VAL A 177 -1.35 -17.88 -22.33
CA VAL A 177 -1.50 -16.49 -22.77
C VAL A 177 -2.64 -15.75 -22.08
N ASN A 178 -3.58 -16.47 -21.46
CA ASN A 178 -4.65 -15.89 -20.65
C ASN A 178 -4.23 -15.62 -19.21
N LEU A 179 -3.09 -16.16 -18.77
CA LEU A 179 -2.59 -16.01 -17.40
C LEU A 179 -1.41 -15.04 -17.34
N ILE A 180 -0.57 -15.00 -18.37
CA ILE A 180 0.60 -14.11 -18.45
C ILE A 180 0.61 -13.37 -19.80
N PRO A 181 1.05 -12.10 -19.83
CA PRO A 181 0.99 -11.25 -21.03
C PRO A 181 2.15 -11.56 -21.99
N LEU A 182 2.10 -12.73 -22.64
CA LEU A 182 3.08 -13.10 -23.65
C LEU A 182 3.00 -12.19 -24.87
N GLN A 183 4.15 -11.85 -25.43
CA GLN A 183 4.23 -11.11 -26.70
C GLN A 183 3.98 -12.03 -27.89
N PRO A 184 3.64 -11.49 -29.08
CA PRO A 184 3.59 -12.28 -30.31
C PRO A 184 4.88 -13.09 -30.52
N ASP A 185 4.76 -14.35 -30.88
CA ASP A 185 5.86 -15.32 -31.09
C ASP A 185 6.70 -15.65 -29.85
N GLU A 186 6.33 -15.16 -28.67
CA GLU A 186 6.96 -15.51 -27.41
C GLU A 186 6.47 -16.89 -26.94
N LYS A 187 7.43 -17.78 -26.62
CA LYS A 187 7.17 -19.16 -26.19
C LYS A 187 7.88 -19.45 -24.89
N ILE A 188 7.21 -20.17 -23.99
CA ILE A 188 7.82 -20.64 -22.76
C ILE A 188 8.82 -21.75 -23.07
N THR A 189 10.02 -21.64 -22.54
CA THR A 189 11.11 -22.58 -22.67
C THR A 189 11.36 -23.40 -21.42
N ALA A 190 11.04 -22.87 -20.24
CA ALA A 190 11.17 -23.58 -18.97
C ALA A 190 10.20 -23.00 -17.93
N MET A 191 9.78 -23.86 -16.99
CA MET A 191 8.96 -23.49 -15.84
C MET A 191 9.62 -24.01 -14.57
N ILE A 192 9.87 -23.14 -13.58
CA ILE A 192 10.57 -23.49 -12.34
C ILE A 192 9.73 -23.08 -11.14
N PRO A 193 9.42 -24.00 -10.20
CA PRO A 193 8.75 -23.65 -8.95
C PRO A 193 9.77 -23.09 -7.96
N ILE A 194 9.40 -22.01 -7.28
CA ILE A 194 10.21 -21.37 -6.24
C ILE A 194 9.36 -21.26 -4.98
N LYS A 195 9.83 -21.89 -3.91
CA LYS A 195 9.17 -21.82 -2.61
C LYS A 195 9.36 -20.43 -1.99
N ASP A 196 10.64 -20.07 -1.80
CA ASP A 196 11.05 -18.82 -1.18
C ASP A 196 12.23 -18.22 -1.93
N TYR A 197 12.36 -16.88 -1.85
CA TYR A 197 13.51 -16.15 -2.39
C TYR A 197 14.71 -16.22 -1.44
N GLU A 198 15.21 -17.43 -1.16
CA GLU A 198 16.37 -17.63 -0.31
C GLU A 198 17.62 -16.97 -0.92
N LYS A 199 18.35 -16.22 -0.09
CA LYS A 199 19.52 -15.45 -0.53
C LYS A 199 20.65 -16.30 -1.10
N ASP A 200 20.72 -17.56 -0.72
CA ASP A 200 21.81 -18.48 -1.11
C ASP A 200 21.48 -19.34 -2.33
N LYS A 201 20.30 -19.17 -2.93
CA LYS A 201 19.92 -19.90 -4.15
C LYS A 201 20.18 -19.09 -5.41
N TYR A 202 20.62 -19.78 -6.44
CA TYR A 202 20.98 -19.19 -7.73
C TYR A 202 20.27 -19.93 -8.87
N LEU A 203 19.86 -19.16 -9.87
CA LEU A 203 19.43 -19.68 -11.16
C LEU A 203 20.63 -19.73 -12.09
N PHE A 204 20.86 -20.90 -12.65
CA PHE A 204 21.88 -21.15 -13.66
C PHE A 204 21.17 -21.32 -15.01
N MET A 205 21.46 -20.43 -15.94
CA MET A 205 20.82 -20.40 -17.25
C MET A 205 21.88 -20.61 -18.33
N ALA A 206 21.60 -21.49 -19.28
CA ALA A 206 22.47 -21.73 -20.43
C ALA A 206 21.64 -21.59 -21.72
N THR A 207 22.16 -20.86 -22.68
CA THR A 207 21.56 -20.72 -24.01
C THR A 207 22.07 -21.77 -24.99
N LYS A 208 21.30 -21.96 -26.07
CA LYS A 208 21.73 -22.87 -27.17
C LYS A 208 23.08 -22.50 -27.73
N ASN A 209 23.47 -21.22 -27.70
CA ASN A 209 24.76 -20.75 -28.23
C ASN A 209 25.89 -20.80 -27.19
N GLY A 210 25.72 -21.51 -26.07
CA GLY A 210 26.77 -21.70 -25.07
C GLY A 210 26.96 -20.52 -24.10
N ILE A 211 26.12 -19.49 -24.14
CA ILE A 211 26.18 -18.40 -23.17
C ILE A 211 25.56 -18.86 -21.85
N VAL A 212 26.29 -18.65 -20.78
CA VAL A 212 25.92 -19.09 -19.44
C VAL A 212 25.80 -17.89 -18.51
N LYS A 213 24.73 -17.85 -17.68
CA LYS A 213 24.52 -16.83 -16.68
C LYS A 213 24.12 -17.47 -15.36
N LYS A 214 24.74 -17.04 -14.26
CA LYS A 214 24.34 -17.35 -12.88
C LYS A 214 23.78 -16.08 -12.24
N THR A 215 22.53 -16.16 -11.75
CA THR A 215 21.84 -15.02 -11.12
C THR A 215 21.25 -15.48 -9.78
N SER A 216 21.39 -14.70 -8.73
CA SER A 216 20.71 -15.01 -7.46
C SER A 216 19.19 -14.96 -7.63
N VAL A 217 18.47 -15.86 -6.96
CA VAL A 217 17.01 -15.95 -7.06
C VAL A 217 16.33 -14.64 -6.70
N PRO A 218 16.71 -13.90 -5.61
CA PRO A 218 16.11 -12.61 -5.30
C PRO A 218 16.24 -11.54 -6.38
N VAL A 219 17.30 -11.57 -7.20
CA VAL A 219 17.55 -10.59 -8.27
C VAL A 219 16.81 -10.95 -9.56
N SER A 220 16.53 -12.21 -9.79
CA SER A 220 15.96 -12.68 -11.06
C SER A 220 14.53 -12.20 -11.34
N TYR A 221 13.80 -11.71 -10.34
CA TYR A 221 12.42 -11.20 -10.51
C TYR A 221 12.32 -9.67 -10.56
N THR A 222 13.42 -8.97 -10.32
CA THR A 222 13.45 -7.49 -10.33
C THR A 222 13.93 -6.90 -11.67
N HIS A 223 14.39 -7.76 -12.56
CA HIS A 223 14.93 -7.36 -13.87
C HIS A 223 14.28 -8.08 -15.03
#